data_999034a238931f348d5ba00544250496
#
_entry.id   999034a238931f348d5ba00544250496
#
_cell.length_a   1.000
_cell.length_b   1.000
_cell.length_c   1.000
_cell.angle_alpha   90.00
_cell.angle_beta   90.00
_cell.angle_gamma   90.00
#
_symmetry.space_group_name_H-M   'P 1'
#
loop_
_entity.id
_entity.type
_entity.pdbx_description
1 polymer ?
#
loop_
_entity_poly.entity_id
_entity_poly.type
_entity_poly.pdbx_seq_one_letter_code
_entity_poly.pdbx_strand_id
1 'polypeptide(L)'
;MKSINPDPNGLSIGYFFPAGRTNHVWSDEAARRTPQMNRHNLMALAQAAEDAGFDSLFIADNWSGHQRAAERGGHQAPAFHAPLLAMGIFAVTDHIGVITTLHTTHHKPAHVARMGATLDAFSGGRWGWNAVTGHSGDEAALFGEPYVEHDKRYAMAAEFVDVVQQLWREEEPIEFVGKFYRAQGRIKAPRPVQQPRPLIVSAGASPAGTAFAADWCDALVTLARTEADVRAADERLQALVAPTGRTVTSWPFAICIVRDGEGEAQEEYEQLLKSLNADAAWEIASDILGSIETAKAMFDKLGRDEAVRAIGSGSAMLQLIGTPDQVAEQLISLRRNVGAGGVLINFPLWSPRELRNFGGVLRRLEEAGVRTSPASRNYSW
;
A
#
# COMPACT_ATOMS: atom_id res chain seq x y z
N MET A 1 -11.87 0.97 23.42
CA MET A 1 -12.16 1.18 21.98
C MET A 1 -10.81 1.45 21.33
N LYS A 2 -10.40 0.62 20.38
CA LYS A 2 -9.16 0.88 19.62
C LYS A 2 -9.45 2.00 18.64
N SER A 3 -8.69 3.09 18.68
CA SER A 3 -8.78 4.19 17.73
C SER A 3 -8.12 3.76 16.42
N ILE A 4 -8.71 4.11 15.29
CA ILE A 4 -8.14 3.89 13.95
C ILE A 4 -6.97 4.84 13.68
N ASN A 5 -6.72 5.83 14.50
CA ASN A 5 -5.60 6.71 14.24
C ASN A 5 -4.31 5.99 14.61
N PRO A 6 -3.49 5.58 13.62
CA PRO A 6 -2.09 5.45 13.88
C PRO A 6 -1.66 6.76 14.52
N ASP A 7 -0.88 6.71 15.59
CA ASP A 7 -0.47 7.85 16.40
C ASP A 7 -0.64 9.18 15.64
N PRO A 8 -1.64 10.05 15.96
CA PRO A 8 -1.90 11.26 15.19
C PRO A 8 -0.70 12.21 15.19
N ASN A 9 0.23 12.00 16.12
CA ASN A 9 1.48 12.73 16.24
C ASN A 9 2.70 11.94 15.74
N GLY A 10 2.53 10.69 15.33
CA GLY A 10 3.60 9.79 14.92
C GLY A 10 3.65 9.53 13.42
N LEU A 11 4.76 8.93 12.98
CA LEU A 11 4.96 8.42 11.63
C LEU A 11 4.69 6.91 11.61
N SER A 12 3.63 6.48 10.93
CA SER A 12 3.35 5.06 10.73
C SER A 12 4.29 4.45 9.70
N ILE A 13 4.85 3.29 9.99
CA ILE A 13 5.75 2.58 9.08
C ILE A 13 5.09 1.29 8.62
N GLY A 14 4.57 1.32 7.39
CA GLY A 14 4.02 0.15 6.71
C GLY A 14 5.08 -0.57 5.89
N TYR A 15 5.01 -1.89 5.85
CA TYR A 15 5.82 -2.70 4.96
C TYR A 15 4.97 -3.14 3.76
N PHE A 16 5.39 -2.75 2.55
CA PHE A 16 4.79 -3.27 1.32
C PHE A 16 5.17 -4.74 1.17
N PHE A 17 4.27 -5.59 1.62
CA PHE A 17 4.48 -7.03 1.69
C PHE A 17 4.61 -7.63 0.30
N PRO A 18 5.57 -8.53 0.05
CA PRO A 18 5.89 -8.97 -1.30
C PRO A 18 4.71 -9.65 -1.99
N ALA A 19 4.40 -9.16 -3.18
CA ALA A 19 3.44 -9.78 -4.09
C ALA A 19 4.10 -10.67 -5.14
N GLY A 20 5.44 -10.61 -5.27
CA GLY A 20 6.24 -11.40 -6.21
C GLY A 20 7.70 -11.43 -5.83
N ARG A 21 8.56 -12.02 -6.69
CA ARG A 21 10.00 -12.15 -6.42
C ARG A 21 10.72 -10.81 -6.38
N THR A 22 10.36 -9.88 -7.27
CA THR A 22 10.96 -8.56 -7.40
C THR A 22 9.97 -7.49 -6.99
N ASN A 23 10.28 -6.76 -5.94
CA ASN A 23 9.45 -5.67 -5.46
C ASN A 23 9.98 -4.32 -5.98
N HIS A 24 9.42 -3.84 -7.09
CA HIS A 24 9.65 -2.52 -7.69
C HIS A 24 11.11 -2.18 -8.04
N VAL A 25 12.03 -3.15 -7.96
CA VAL A 25 13.33 -3.14 -8.61
C VAL A 25 13.45 -4.40 -9.46
N TRP A 26 13.43 -4.21 -10.78
CA TRP A 26 13.30 -5.27 -11.77
C TRP A 26 14.66 -5.87 -12.14
N SER A 27 15.33 -6.41 -11.16
CA SER A 27 16.66 -6.96 -11.25
C SER A 27 16.60 -8.49 -11.22
N ASP A 28 17.24 -9.15 -12.18
CA ASP A 28 17.39 -10.61 -12.18
C ASP A 28 18.21 -11.09 -10.96
N GLU A 29 19.13 -10.26 -10.49
CA GLU A 29 19.88 -10.51 -9.25
C GLU A 29 18.97 -10.48 -8.04
N ALA A 30 18.10 -9.45 -7.93
CA ALA A 30 17.11 -9.38 -6.85
C ALA A 30 16.18 -10.60 -6.88
N ALA A 31 15.69 -10.99 -8.06
CA ALA A 31 14.84 -12.17 -8.23
C ALA A 31 15.48 -13.47 -7.77
N ARG A 32 16.81 -13.62 -7.98
CA ARG A 32 17.56 -14.82 -7.53
C ARG A 32 17.81 -14.83 -6.03
N ARG A 33 17.99 -13.67 -5.41
CA ARG A 33 18.34 -13.53 -3.99
C ARG A 33 17.13 -13.49 -3.05
N THR A 34 15.94 -13.22 -3.56
CA THR A 34 14.73 -13.22 -2.76
C THR A 34 14.23 -14.65 -2.50
N PRO A 35 13.64 -14.93 -1.34
CA PRO A 35 13.07 -16.25 -1.04
C PRO A 35 11.94 -16.62 -1.99
N GLN A 36 11.65 -17.91 -2.08
CA GLN A 36 10.49 -18.37 -2.84
C GLN A 36 9.19 -17.91 -2.19
N MET A 37 8.21 -17.54 -3.02
CA MET A 37 6.85 -17.20 -2.60
C MET A 37 6.09 -18.47 -2.18
N ASN A 38 6.21 -18.83 -0.92
CA ASN A 38 5.48 -19.97 -0.33
C ASN A 38 5.03 -19.63 1.09
N ARG A 39 4.11 -20.43 1.62
CA ARG A 39 3.55 -20.23 2.96
C ARG A 39 4.62 -20.03 4.03
N HIS A 40 5.64 -20.89 4.06
CA HIS A 40 6.66 -20.87 5.10
C HIS A 40 7.42 -19.52 5.12
N ASN A 41 7.92 -19.11 3.96
CA ASN A 41 8.69 -17.85 3.84
C ASN A 41 7.83 -16.60 4.09
N LEU A 42 6.57 -16.59 3.61
CA LEU A 42 5.67 -15.46 3.82
C LEU A 42 5.27 -15.32 5.29
N MET A 43 4.96 -16.42 5.98
CA MET A 43 4.62 -16.37 7.41
C MET A 43 5.83 -15.95 8.26
N ALA A 44 7.01 -16.48 7.97
CA ALA A 44 8.26 -16.07 8.64
C ALA A 44 8.57 -14.59 8.39
N LEU A 45 8.28 -14.08 7.20
CA LEU A 45 8.46 -12.66 6.87
C LEU A 45 7.49 -11.76 7.64
N ALA A 46 6.22 -12.18 7.77
CA ALA A 46 5.22 -11.44 8.53
C ALA A 46 5.58 -11.36 10.03
N GLN A 47 6.02 -12.48 10.62
CA GLN A 47 6.51 -12.51 12.00
C GLN A 47 7.74 -11.63 12.18
N ALA A 48 8.70 -11.69 11.24
CA ALA A 48 9.89 -10.83 11.30
C ALA A 48 9.57 -9.33 11.18
N ALA A 49 8.53 -8.95 10.45
CA ALA A 49 8.06 -7.56 10.38
C ALA A 49 7.43 -7.11 11.71
N GLU A 50 6.63 -7.99 12.33
CA GLU A 50 6.07 -7.75 13.66
C GLU A 50 7.17 -7.62 14.72
N ASP A 51 8.13 -8.54 14.75
CA ASP A 51 9.28 -8.55 15.67
C ASP A 51 10.17 -7.31 15.49
N ALA A 52 10.33 -6.83 14.26
CA ALA A 52 11.08 -5.62 13.98
C ALA A 52 10.34 -4.35 14.41
N GLY A 53 9.03 -4.42 14.64
CA GLY A 53 8.21 -3.31 15.10
C GLY A 53 7.54 -2.49 14.00
N PHE A 54 7.31 -3.06 12.82
CA PHE A 54 6.48 -2.41 11.80
C PHE A 54 5.03 -2.23 12.28
N ASP A 55 4.37 -1.16 11.83
CA ASP A 55 2.98 -0.89 12.19
C ASP A 55 2.01 -1.73 11.38
N SER A 56 2.31 -1.93 10.09
CA SER A 56 1.42 -2.69 9.21
C SER A 56 2.15 -3.39 8.07
N LEU A 57 1.49 -4.41 7.53
CA LEU A 57 1.78 -5.01 6.23
C LEU A 57 0.75 -4.51 5.22
N PHE A 58 1.21 -4.06 4.07
CA PHE A 58 0.36 -3.63 2.96
C PHE A 58 0.46 -4.66 1.83
N ILE A 59 -0.63 -5.32 1.52
CA ILE A 59 -0.68 -6.39 0.52
C ILE A 59 -1.41 -5.86 -0.71
N ALA A 60 -0.63 -5.59 -1.77
CA ALA A 60 -1.21 -5.31 -3.08
C ALA A 60 -1.88 -6.56 -3.66
N ASP A 61 -2.89 -6.34 -4.48
CA ASP A 61 -3.57 -7.41 -5.19
C ASP A 61 -4.01 -6.94 -6.58
N ASN A 62 -3.94 -7.85 -7.54
CA ASN A 62 -4.50 -7.71 -8.86
C ASN A 62 -4.97 -9.09 -9.34
N TRP A 63 -5.87 -9.11 -10.30
CA TRP A 63 -6.49 -10.35 -10.76
C TRP A 63 -5.80 -10.94 -12.00
N SER A 64 -5.30 -10.11 -12.89
CA SER A 64 -4.68 -10.55 -14.14
C SER A 64 -3.65 -9.57 -14.69
N GLY A 65 -3.41 -8.45 -13.99
CA GLY A 65 -2.52 -7.40 -14.44
C GLY A 65 -1.08 -7.87 -14.58
N HIS A 66 -0.37 -7.32 -15.58
CA HIS A 66 1.07 -7.48 -15.78
C HIS A 66 1.56 -8.92 -16.00
N GLN A 67 0.72 -9.78 -16.59
CA GLN A 67 1.05 -11.21 -16.75
C GLN A 67 2.39 -11.46 -17.45
N ARG A 68 2.71 -10.73 -18.52
CA ARG A 68 3.98 -10.90 -19.25
C ARG A 68 5.18 -10.48 -18.41
N ALA A 69 5.06 -9.37 -17.68
CA ALA A 69 6.11 -8.92 -16.78
C ALA A 69 6.27 -9.86 -15.58
N ALA A 70 5.18 -10.47 -15.10
CA ALA A 70 5.18 -11.52 -14.09
C ALA A 70 5.94 -12.76 -14.58
N GLU A 71 5.70 -13.20 -15.79
CA GLU A 71 6.37 -14.36 -16.41
C GLU A 71 7.87 -14.11 -16.61
N ARG A 72 8.25 -12.92 -17.07
CA ARG A 72 9.65 -12.58 -17.39
C ARG A 72 10.46 -12.17 -16.19
N GLY A 73 9.90 -11.35 -15.30
CA GLY A 73 10.60 -10.75 -14.17
C GLY A 73 10.21 -11.30 -12.81
N GLY A 74 9.18 -12.15 -12.74
CA GLY A 74 8.63 -12.65 -11.50
C GLY A 74 7.91 -11.58 -10.66
N HIS A 75 7.55 -10.44 -11.27
CA HIS A 75 6.83 -9.37 -10.59
C HIS A 75 5.39 -9.77 -10.35
N GLN A 76 4.97 -9.67 -9.09
CA GLN A 76 3.63 -10.07 -8.65
C GLN A 76 3.20 -11.49 -9.07
N ALA A 77 4.18 -12.38 -9.28
CA ALA A 77 3.90 -13.78 -9.59
C ALA A 77 4.81 -14.73 -8.78
N PRO A 78 4.23 -15.79 -8.14
CA PRO A 78 2.80 -15.96 -7.98
C PRO A 78 2.21 -14.87 -7.08
N ALA A 79 0.99 -14.41 -7.34
CA ALA A 79 0.26 -13.49 -6.48
C ALA A 79 -0.77 -14.27 -5.64
N PHE A 80 -0.72 -14.09 -4.33
CA PHE A 80 -1.72 -14.64 -3.43
C PHE A 80 -2.82 -13.60 -3.19
N HIS A 81 -4.07 -14.02 -3.24
CA HIS A 81 -5.21 -13.13 -2.98
C HIS A 81 -5.11 -12.53 -1.59
N ALA A 82 -5.03 -11.20 -1.52
CA ALA A 82 -4.66 -10.46 -0.32
C ALA A 82 -5.50 -10.78 0.93
N PRO A 83 -6.85 -10.86 0.87
CA PRO A 83 -7.65 -11.20 2.05
C PRO A 83 -7.39 -12.61 2.58
N LEU A 84 -7.13 -13.58 1.69
CA LEU A 84 -6.85 -14.95 2.11
C LEU A 84 -5.46 -15.07 2.72
N LEU A 85 -4.48 -14.34 2.17
CA LEU A 85 -3.14 -14.26 2.74
C LEU A 85 -3.16 -13.59 4.12
N ALA A 86 -3.97 -12.54 4.30
CA ALA A 86 -4.12 -11.87 5.59
C ALA A 86 -4.62 -12.81 6.70
N MET A 87 -5.54 -13.72 6.40
CA MET A 87 -5.98 -14.73 7.38
C MET A 87 -4.82 -15.62 7.85
N GLY A 88 -3.93 -16.03 6.94
CA GLY A 88 -2.72 -16.78 7.29
C GLY A 88 -1.77 -15.97 8.17
N ILE A 89 -1.59 -14.69 7.86
CA ILE A 89 -0.75 -13.76 8.63
C ILE A 89 -1.33 -13.55 10.04
N PHE A 90 -2.62 -13.29 10.17
CA PHE A 90 -3.28 -13.12 11.46
C PHE A 90 -3.16 -14.35 12.37
N ALA A 91 -3.06 -15.55 11.78
CA ALA A 91 -2.89 -16.79 12.53
C ALA A 91 -1.48 -16.97 13.12
N VAL A 92 -0.48 -16.20 12.68
CA VAL A 92 0.92 -16.33 13.11
C VAL A 92 1.50 -15.04 13.69
N THR A 93 0.69 -13.99 13.81
CA THR A 93 1.06 -12.66 14.35
C THR A 93 0.04 -12.22 15.37
N ASP A 94 0.45 -11.39 16.34
CA ASP A 94 -0.40 -10.96 17.45
C ASP A 94 -0.76 -9.46 17.38
N HIS A 95 0.06 -8.62 16.71
CA HIS A 95 -0.02 -7.16 16.85
C HIS A 95 -0.06 -6.40 15.53
N ILE A 96 0.69 -6.85 14.53
CA ILE A 96 0.86 -6.10 13.28
C ILE A 96 -0.47 -5.97 12.52
N GLY A 97 -0.74 -4.77 12.01
CA GLY A 97 -1.86 -4.52 11.13
C GLY A 97 -1.66 -5.14 9.74
N VAL A 98 -2.75 -5.48 9.06
CA VAL A 98 -2.68 -5.97 7.67
C VAL A 98 -3.68 -5.21 6.81
N ILE A 99 -3.17 -4.42 5.88
CA ILE A 99 -3.96 -3.69 4.89
C ILE A 99 -4.03 -4.53 3.62
N THR A 100 -5.22 -4.93 3.22
CA THR A 100 -5.44 -5.73 2.01
C THR A 100 -6.09 -4.92 0.89
N THR A 101 -5.61 -5.11 -0.32
CA THR A 101 -6.22 -4.50 -1.50
C THR A 101 -7.48 -5.25 -1.90
N LEU A 102 -8.57 -4.50 -2.10
CA LEU A 102 -9.83 -4.98 -2.64
C LEU A 102 -10.39 -3.96 -3.64
N HIS A 103 -10.74 -4.45 -4.83
CA HIS A 103 -11.26 -3.64 -5.91
C HIS A 103 -12.75 -3.33 -5.73
N THR A 104 -13.13 -2.07 -5.83
CA THR A 104 -14.55 -1.66 -5.78
C THR A 104 -15.31 -2.00 -7.07
N THR A 105 -14.60 -2.24 -8.17
CA THR A 105 -15.18 -2.60 -9.47
C THR A 105 -15.53 -4.08 -9.60
N HIS A 106 -14.71 -4.96 -9.01
CA HIS A 106 -14.83 -6.42 -9.20
C HIS A 106 -15.52 -7.14 -8.02
N HIS A 107 -15.94 -6.39 -7.00
CA HIS A 107 -16.69 -6.92 -5.86
C HIS A 107 -18.08 -6.29 -5.77
N LYS A 108 -18.93 -6.87 -4.94
CA LYS A 108 -20.18 -6.23 -4.49
C LYS A 108 -19.98 -5.65 -3.08
N PRO A 109 -20.61 -4.51 -2.75
CA PRO A 109 -20.44 -3.88 -1.42
C PRO A 109 -20.71 -4.84 -0.25
N ALA A 110 -21.75 -5.66 -0.31
CA ALA A 110 -22.08 -6.62 0.73
C ALA A 110 -20.99 -7.72 0.90
N HIS A 111 -20.30 -8.11 -0.16
CA HIS A 111 -19.19 -9.06 -0.06
C HIS A 111 -18.02 -8.43 0.72
N VAL A 112 -17.61 -7.20 0.37
CA VAL A 112 -16.53 -6.50 1.05
C VAL A 112 -16.92 -6.18 2.50
N ALA A 113 -18.16 -5.73 2.74
CA ALA A 113 -18.63 -5.47 4.08
C ALA A 113 -18.54 -6.71 4.98
N ARG A 114 -19.01 -7.87 4.50
CA ARG A 114 -18.96 -9.11 5.28
C ARG A 114 -17.54 -9.66 5.44
N MET A 115 -16.77 -9.66 4.38
CA MET A 115 -15.37 -10.13 4.41
C MET A 115 -14.53 -9.25 5.34
N GLY A 116 -14.61 -7.93 5.20
CA GLY A 116 -13.88 -6.99 6.04
C GLY A 116 -14.27 -7.09 7.52
N ALA A 117 -15.56 -7.19 7.82
CA ALA A 117 -16.03 -7.43 9.19
C ALA A 117 -15.48 -8.74 9.78
N THR A 118 -15.36 -9.79 8.96
CA THR A 118 -14.77 -11.07 9.40
C THR A 118 -13.27 -10.93 9.67
N LEU A 119 -12.53 -10.32 8.75
CA LEU A 119 -11.08 -10.11 8.88
C LEU A 119 -10.77 -9.24 10.10
N ASP A 120 -11.54 -8.18 10.29
CA ASP A 120 -11.37 -7.26 11.42
C ASP A 120 -11.68 -7.92 12.76
N ALA A 121 -12.81 -8.60 12.87
CA ALA A 121 -13.20 -9.31 14.09
C ALA A 121 -12.25 -10.46 14.42
N PHE A 122 -11.84 -11.26 13.42
CA PHE A 122 -10.92 -12.38 13.59
C PHE A 122 -9.54 -11.92 14.06
N SER A 123 -9.04 -10.82 13.50
CA SER A 123 -7.75 -10.25 13.86
C SER A 123 -7.76 -9.44 15.17
N GLY A 124 -8.93 -9.19 15.76
CA GLY A 124 -9.07 -8.32 16.93
C GLY A 124 -8.84 -6.84 16.61
N GLY A 125 -9.23 -6.38 15.41
CA GLY A 125 -9.14 -5.00 14.97
C GLY A 125 -7.81 -4.64 14.31
N ARG A 126 -7.20 -5.56 13.58
CA ARG A 126 -5.91 -5.36 12.91
C ARG A 126 -6.02 -5.36 11.37
N TRP A 127 -7.22 -5.27 10.83
CA TRP A 127 -7.44 -5.26 9.39
C TRP A 127 -7.69 -3.85 8.85
N GLY A 128 -7.08 -3.56 7.70
CA GLY A 128 -7.36 -2.36 6.90
C GLY A 128 -7.66 -2.70 5.45
N TRP A 129 -8.30 -1.79 4.78
CA TRP A 129 -8.70 -1.92 3.38
C TRP A 129 -8.01 -0.89 2.51
N ASN A 130 -7.21 -1.33 1.54
CA ASN A 130 -6.80 -0.49 0.42
C ASN A 130 -7.89 -0.55 -0.66
N ALA A 131 -8.71 0.50 -0.72
CA ALA A 131 -9.81 0.63 -1.66
C ALA A 131 -9.30 1.14 -3.01
N VAL A 132 -9.29 0.27 -4.02
CA VAL A 132 -8.84 0.59 -5.37
C VAL A 132 -9.97 0.41 -6.38
N THR A 133 -9.92 1.19 -7.46
CA THR A 133 -10.92 1.15 -8.52
C THR A 133 -10.53 0.24 -9.69
N GLY A 134 -9.35 -0.41 -9.61
CA GLY A 134 -8.79 -1.12 -10.77
C GLY A 134 -8.36 -0.17 -11.89
N HIS A 135 -7.51 -0.65 -12.78
CA HIS A 135 -7.01 0.14 -13.92
C HIS A 135 -6.91 -0.68 -15.21
N SER A 136 -6.99 -1.99 -15.12
CA SER A 136 -6.77 -2.90 -16.24
C SER A 136 -8.09 -3.26 -16.95
N GLY A 137 -8.10 -3.09 -18.29
CA GLY A 137 -9.19 -3.60 -19.13
C GLY A 137 -9.24 -5.13 -19.16
N ASP A 138 -8.08 -5.80 -19.01
CA ASP A 138 -7.99 -7.25 -18.96
C ASP A 138 -8.66 -7.82 -17.70
N GLU A 139 -8.55 -7.11 -16.58
CA GLU A 139 -9.27 -7.50 -15.36
C GLU A 139 -10.79 -7.36 -15.54
N ALA A 140 -11.25 -6.26 -16.12
CA ALA A 140 -12.68 -6.11 -16.41
C ALA A 140 -13.19 -7.23 -17.33
N ALA A 141 -12.44 -7.58 -18.37
CA ALA A 141 -12.76 -8.68 -19.27
C ALA A 141 -12.78 -10.05 -18.57
N LEU A 142 -11.86 -10.29 -17.61
CA LEU A 142 -11.84 -11.51 -16.80
C LEU A 142 -13.15 -11.70 -16.01
N PHE A 143 -13.77 -10.61 -15.55
CA PHE A 143 -15.05 -10.63 -14.85
C PHE A 143 -16.27 -10.54 -15.79
N GLY A 144 -16.04 -10.47 -17.11
CA GLY A 144 -17.12 -10.27 -18.07
C GLY A 144 -17.79 -8.90 -17.98
N GLU A 145 -17.07 -7.92 -17.48
CA GLU A 145 -17.57 -6.55 -17.24
C GLU A 145 -16.98 -5.58 -18.28
N PRO A 146 -17.73 -4.54 -18.69
CA PRO A 146 -17.17 -3.50 -19.53
C PRO A 146 -16.14 -2.68 -18.75
N TYR A 147 -15.08 -2.26 -19.43
CA TYR A 147 -14.14 -1.30 -18.87
C TYR A 147 -14.83 0.05 -18.65
N VAL A 148 -14.79 0.52 -17.41
CA VAL A 148 -15.42 1.76 -16.98
C VAL A 148 -14.41 2.91 -17.05
N GLU A 149 -14.85 4.07 -17.52
CA GLU A 149 -14.05 5.29 -17.59
C GLU A 149 -13.54 5.69 -16.21
N HIS A 150 -12.33 6.31 -16.16
CA HIS A 150 -11.55 6.58 -14.95
C HIS A 150 -12.34 7.30 -13.85
N ASP A 151 -12.88 8.50 -14.14
CA ASP A 151 -13.56 9.32 -13.12
C ASP A 151 -14.88 8.69 -12.67
N LYS A 152 -15.55 7.99 -13.58
CA LYS A 152 -16.75 7.23 -13.24
C LYS A 152 -16.43 6.10 -12.26
N ARG A 153 -15.26 5.45 -12.36
CA ARG A 153 -14.86 4.43 -11.38
C ARG A 153 -14.76 5.00 -9.97
N TYR A 154 -14.23 6.23 -9.80
CA TYR A 154 -14.18 6.87 -8.48
C TYR A 154 -15.57 7.28 -7.97
N ALA A 155 -16.46 7.75 -8.84
CA ALA A 155 -17.85 8.00 -8.45
C ALA A 155 -18.57 6.72 -8.00
N MET A 156 -18.31 5.60 -8.68
CA MET A 156 -18.80 4.28 -8.26
C MET A 156 -18.20 3.84 -6.92
N ALA A 157 -16.88 4.04 -6.74
CA ALA A 157 -16.18 3.69 -5.52
C ALA A 157 -16.72 4.46 -4.30
N ALA A 158 -17.08 5.73 -4.45
CA ALA A 158 -17.69 6.53 -3.40
C ALA A 158 -19.01 5.90 -2.89
N GLU A 159 -19.94 5.57 -3.80
CA GLU A 159 -21.17 4.87 -3.41
C GLU A 159 -20.89 3.47 -2.84
N PHE A 160 -19.90 2.76 -3.38
CA PHE A 160 -19.52 1.45 -2.88
C PHE A 160 -19.06 1.52 -1.42
N VAL A 161 -18.15 2.45 -1.11
CA VAL A 161 -17.62 2.63 0.25
C VAL A 161 -18.71 3.09 1.20
N ASP A 162 -19.62 3.96 0.76
CA ASP A 162 -20.76 4.39 1.55
C ASP A 162 -21.65 3.19 1.96
N VAL A 163 -22.03 2.36 1.00
CA VAL A 163 -22.82 1.14 1.30
C VAL A 163 -22.08 0.22 2.26
N VAL A 164 -20.77 0.02 2.06
CA VAL A 164 -19.94 -0.82 2.96
C VAL A 164 -19.92 -0.25 4.37
N GLN A 165 -19.71 1.06 4.53
CA GLN A 165 -19.68 1.72 5.83
C GLN A 165 -21.06 1.68 6.53
N GLN A 166 -22.15 1.86 5.81
CA GLN A 166 -23.50 1.72 6.36
C GLN A 166 -23.73 0.29 6.87
N LEU A 167 -23.36 -0.73 6.09
CA LEU A 167 -23.48 -2.13 6.50
C LEU A 167 -22.62 -2.48 7.72
N TRP A 168 -21.52 -1.78 7.95
CA TRP A 168 -20.67 -1.95 9.15
C TRP A 168 -21.25 -1.25 10.39
N ARG A 169 -21.82 -0.06 10.21
CA ARG A 169 -22.23 0.83 11.30
C ARG A 169 -23.64 0.57 11.79
N GLU A 170 -24.59 0.40 10.84
CA GLU A 170 -26.01 0.36 11.18
C GLU A 170 -26.39 -0.98 11.82
N GLU A 171 -27.10 -0.91 12.94
CA GLU A 171 -27.67 -2.09 13.61
C GLU A 171 -28.94 -2.59 12.92
N GLU A 172 -29.72 -1.66 12.40
CA GLU A 172 -30.94 -1.93 11.65
C GLU A 172 -30.63 -2.21 10.16
N PRO A 173 -31.56 -2.86 9.44
CA PRO A 173 -31.41 -3.03 8.00
C PRO A 173 -31.30 -1.68 7.27
N ILE A 174 -30.28 -1.54 6.41
CA ILE A 174 -30.14 -0.36 5.55
C ILE A 174 -31.08 -0.44 4.34
N GLU A 175 -31.44 0.73 3.80
CA GLU A 175 -32.03 0.89 2.48
C GLU A 175 -31.24 1.95 1.72
N PHE A 176 -30.44 1.51 0.75
CA PHE A 176 -29.58 2.37 -0.06
C PHE A 176 -30.03 2.33 -1.52
N VAL A 177 -30.31 3.49 -2.10
CA VAL A 177 -30.64 3.66 -3.52
C VAL A 177 -29.76 4.77 -4.09
N GLY A 178 -28.67 4.37 -4.72
CA GLY A 178 -27.72 5.26 -5.38
C GLY A 178 -27.83 5.21 -6.90
N LYS A 179 -26.93 5.92 -7.56
CA LYS A 179 -26.81 5.95 -9.02
C LYS A 179 -26.27 4.62 -9.56
N PHE A 180 -25.35 3.99 -8.83
CA PHE A 180 -24.61 2.79 -9.27
C PHE A 180 -24.99 1.54 -8.48
N TYR A 181 -25.31 1.69 -7.19
CA TYR A 181 -25.59 0.58 -6.31
C TYR A 181 -26.98 0.70 -5.67
N ARG A 182 -27.54 -0.47 -5.37
CA ARG A 182 -28.73 -0.60 -4.53
C ARG A 182 -28.45 -1.69 -3.52
N ALA A 183 -28.78 -1.46 -2.26
CA ALA A 183 -28.62 -2.44 -1.19
C ALA A 183 -29.77 -2.31 -0.20
N GLN A 184 -30.33 -3.45 0.21
CA GLN A 184 -31.38 -3.52 1.22
C GLN A 184 -31.08 -4.66 2.18
N GLY A 185 -31.17 -4.41 3.47
CA GLY A 185 -30.92 -5.40 4.49
C GLY A 185 -29.68 -5.12 5.34
N ARG A 186 -29.13 -6.18 5.94
CA ARG A 186 -27.94 -6.11 6.80
C ARG A 186 -27.03 -7.30 6.60
N ILE A 187 -25.74 -7.15 6.89
CA ILE A 187 -24.84 -8.29 6.94
C ILE A 187 -25.06 -9.08 8.23
N LYS A 188 -24.83 -10.39 8.17
CA LYS A 188 -24.80 -11.26 9.34
C LYS A 188 -23.50 -10.99 10.15
N ALA A 189 -23.59 -11.05 11.48
CA ALA A 189 -22.41 -10.96 12.36
C ALA A 189 -21.25 -11.88 11.89
N PRO A 190 -19.98 -11.54 12.19
CA PRO A 190 -19.54 -10.47 13.09
C PRO A 190 -19.66 -9.07 12.47
N ARG A 191 -19.58 -8.04 13.30
CA ARG A 191 -19.32 -6.65 12.91
C ARG A 191 -17.85 -6.32 13.11
N PRO A 192 -17.31 -5.27 12.46
CA PRO A 192 -15.99 -4.79 12.77
C PRO A 192 -15.85 -4.41 14.24
N VAL A 193 -14.69 -4.67 14.81
CA VAL A 193 -14.36 -4.29 16.20
C VAL A 193 -13.65 -2.94 16.29
N GLN A 194 -13.05 -2.49 15.20
CA GLN A 194 -12.52 -1.13 15.08
C GLN A 194 -13.65 -0.10 15.06
N GLN A 195 -13.43 1.04 15.72
CA GLN A 195 -14.40 2.13 15.79
C GLN A 195 -13.79 3.44 15.28
N PRO A 196 -14.50 4.19 14.44
CA PRO A 196 -15.89 3.99 13.97
C PRO A 196 -16.00 2.92 12.87
N ARG A 197 -14.89 2.43 12.28
CA ARG A 197 -14.81 1.42 11.23
C ARG A 197 -13.36 0.94 11.03
N PRO A 198 -13.10 -0.12 10.28
CA PRO A 198 -11.75 -0.47 9.83
C PRO A 198 -11.07 0.65 9.04
N LEU A 199 -9.73 0.70 9.12
CA LEU A 199 -8.91 1.64 8.35
C LEU A 199 -9.18 1.48 6.86
N ILE A 200 -9.37 2.60 6.15
CA ILE A 200 -9.48 2.64 4.70
C ILE A 200 -8.36 3.52 4.13
N VAL A 201 -7.58 2.96 3.23
CA VAL A 201 -6.57 3.71 2.49
C VAL A 201 -6.87 3.65 1.00
N SER A 202 -6.27 4.53 0.22
CA SER A 202 -6.31 4.50 -1.25
C SER A 202 -4.92 4.78 -1.82
N ALA A 203 -4.67 4.34 -3.05
CA ALA A 203 -3.42 4.60 -3.78
C ALA A 203 -3.65 5.39 -5.09
N GLY A 204 -4.79 6.05 -5.21
CA GLY A 204 -5.17 6.83 -6.39
C GLY A 204 -4.56 8.22 -6.41
N ALA A 205 -3.52 8.45 -7.22
CA ALA A 205 -2.81 9.74 -7.29
C ALA A 205 -3.40 10.77 -8.27
N SER A 206 -4.47 10.41 -9.02
CA SER A 206 -5.19 11.33 -9.92
C SER A 206 -6.00 12.36 -9.13
N PRO A 207 -6.44 13.47 -9.74
CA PRO A 207 -7.35 14.42 -9.07
C PRO A 207 -8.60 13.75 -8.50
N ALA A 208 -9.26 12.86 -9.26
CA ALA A 208 -10.42 12.11 -8.80
C ALA A 208 -10.06 11.13 -7.65
N GLY A 209 -8.89 10.48 -7.72
CA GLY A 209 -8.39 9.60 -6.66
C GLY A 209 -8.05 10.35 -5.38
N THR A 210 -7.43 11.53 -5.49
CA THR A 210 -7.13 12.38 -4.33
C THR A 210 -8.42 12.89 -3.67
N ALA A 211 -9.42 13.31 -4.46
CA ALA A 211 -10.73 13.70 -3.94
C ALA A 211 -11.44 12.55 -3.25
N PHE A 212 -11.45 11.36 -3.86
CA PHE A 212 -11.99 10.15 -3.24
C PHE A 212 -11.31 9.85 -1.89
N ALA A 213 -9.98 9.96 -1.82
CA ALA A 213 -9.25 9.73 -0.58
C ALA A 213 -9.61 10.77 0.49
N ALA A 214 -9.73 12.05 0.13
CA ALA A 214 -10.12 13.13 1.05
C ALA A 214 -11.51 12.88 1.69
N ASP A 215 -12.46 12.36 0.91
CA ASP A 215 -13.84 12.14 1.36
C ASP A 215 -14.03 10.80 2.09
N TRP A 216 -13.33 9.75 1.69
CA TRP A 216 -13.67 8.37 2.09
C TRP A 216 -12.57 7.61 2.80
N CYS A 217 -11.30 8.03 2.72
CA CYS A 217 -10.16 7.30 3.28
C CYS A 217 -9.58 7.97 4.52
N ASP A 218 -8.66 7.27 5.18
CA ASP A 218 -7.88 7.76 6.33
C ASP A 218 -6.45 8.09 5.90
N ALA A 219 -5.98 7.46 4.80
CA ALA A 219 -4.68 7.74 4.22
C ALA A 219 -4.70 7.60 2.69
N LEU A 220 -3.79 8.36 2.04
CA LEU A 220 -3.50 8.27 0.61
C LEU A 220 -2.06 7.83 0.42
N VAL A 221 -1.84 6.68 -0.20
CA VAL A 221 -0.52 6.24 -0.65
C VAL A 221 -0.15 7.05 -1.89
N THR A 222 1.03 7.70 -1.86
CA THR A 222 1.49 8.58 -2.92
C THR A 222 2.80 8.10 -3.52
N LEU A 223 2.96 8.29 -4.83
CA LEU A 223 4.23 8.12 -5.52
C LEU A 223 4.92 9.48 -5.60
N ALA A 224 6.16 9.55 -5.13
CA ALA A 224 6.96 10.76 -5.12
C ALA A 224 8.44 10.38 -5.21
N ARG A 225 9.26 11.21 -5.87
CA ARG A 225 10.70 10.98 -6.05
C ARG A 225 11.53 11.73 -5.01
N THR A 226 11.03 12.86 -4.56
CA THR A 226 11.72 13.77 -3.65
C THR A 226 10.81 14.20 -2.52
N GLU A 227 11.38 14.74 -1.45
CA GLU A 227 10.61 15.36 -0.35
C GLU A 227 9.71 16.49 -0.86
N ALA A 228 10.17 17.27 -1.85
CA ALA A 228 9.37 18.33 -2.47
C ALA A 228 8.13 17.78 -3.18
N ASP A 229 8.25 16.63 -3.85
CA ASP A 229 7.10 15.97 -4.49
C ASP A 229 6.11 15.45 -3.45
N VAL A 230 6.61 14.89 -2.32
CA VAL A 230 5.76 14.45 -1.20
C VAL A 230 5.00 15.63 -0.64
N ARG A 231 5.68 16.76 -0.40
CA ARG A 231 5.07 18.00 0.09
C ARG A 231 3.97 18.48 -0.85
N ALA A 232 4.25 18.56 -2.14
CA ALA A 232 3.28 19.00 -3.14
C ALA A 232 2.07 18.06 -3.23
N ALA A 233 2.26 16.77 -3.04
CA ALA A 233 1.17 15.79 -2.99
C ALA A 233 0.33 15.95 -1.71
N ASP A 234 0.98 16.14 -0.56
CA ASP A 234 0.30 16.38 0.71
C ASP A 234 -0.49 17.70 0.70
N GLU A 235 0.09 18.80 0.22
CA GLU A 235 -0.60 20.08 0.09
C GLU A 235 -1.90 19.97 -0.75
N ARG A 236 -1.84 19.23 -1.86
CA ARG A 236 -3.04 18.97 -2.68
C ARG A 236 -4.10 18.16 -1.93
N LEU A 237 -3.68 17.15 -1.18
CA LEU A 237 -4.59 16.35 -0.35
C LEU A 237 -5.21 17.21 0.75
N GLN A 238 -4.39 17.96 1.51
CA GLN A 238 -4.87 18.79 2.61
C GLN A 238 -5.81 19.91 2.17
N ALA A 239 -5.60 20.48 0.97
CA ALA A 239 -6.52 21.47 0.41
C ALA A 239 -7.95 20.90 0.19
N LEU A 240 -8.06 19.60 -0.12
CA LEU A 240 -9.36 18.92 -0.27
C LEU A 240 -9.91 18.43 1.07
N VAL A 241 -9.05 18.07 2.01
CA VAL A 241 -9.44 17.58 3.34
C VAL A 241 -9.95 18.71 4.24
N ALA A 242 -9.33 19.87 4.20
CA ALA A 242 -9.62 20.99 5.10
C ALA A 242 -11.12 21.36 5.21
N PRO A 243 -11.90 21.42 4.11
CA PRO A 243 -13.33 21.73 4.20
C PRO A 243 -14.17 20.60 4.83
N THR A 244 -13.66 19.37 4.90
CA THR A 244 -14.42 18.19 5.35
C THR A 244 -14.44 18.02 6.86
N GLY A 245 -13.50 18.67 7.58
CA GLY A 245 -13.28 18.45 9.01
C GLY A 245 -12.70 17.07 9.35
N ARG A 246 -12.26 16.31 8.36
CA ARG A 246 -11.64 15.00 8.53
C ARG A 246 -10.13 15.13 8.73
N THR A 247 -9.50 14.03 9.14
CA THR A 247 -8.05 13.86 9.11
C THR A 247 -7.73 12.76 8.11
N VAL A 248 -6.96 13.12 7.09
CA VAL A 248 -6.47 12.18 6.07
C VAL A 248 -4.98 12.47 5.88
N THR A 249 -4.14 11.45 5.90
CA THR A 249 -2.69 11.61 5.84
C THR A 249 -2.10 11.07 4.54
N SER A 250 -0.99 11.66 4.09
CA SER A 250 -0.21 11.13 2.97
C SER A 250 0.80 10.09 3.44
N TRP A 251 0.90 8.99 2.68
CA TRP A 251 1.85 7.89 2.90
C TRP A 251 2.70 7.70 1.64
N PRO A 252 3.85 8.39 1.54
CA PRO A 252 4.74 8.17 0.40
C PRO A 252 5.25 6.73 0.35
N PHE A 253 5.36 6.22 -0.87
CA PHE A 253 5.92 4.90 -1.15
C PHE A 253 7.43 5.01 -1.39
N ALA A 254 8.23 4.18 -0.73
CA ALA A 254 9.68 4.27 -0.76
C ALA A 254 10.36 2.92 -1.02
N ILE A 255 11.38 2.92 -1.89
CA ILE A 255 12.35 1.82 -2.01
C ILE A 255 13.38 1.98 -0.90
N CYS A 256 13.70 0.89 -0.20
CA CYS A 256 14.59 0.95 0.95
C CYS A 256 15.67 -0.14 0.91
N ILE A 257 16.92 0.26 1.13
CA ILE A 257 18.05 -0.62 1.39
C ILE A 257 18.85 -0.03 2.55
N VAL A 258 18.97 -0.77 3.65
CA VAL A 258 19.71 -0.33 4.84
C VAL A 258 20.90 -1.25 5.07
N ARG A 259 22.11 -0.65 5.20
CA ARG A 259 23.34 -1.33 5.56
C ARG A 259 24.08 -0.54 6.63
N ASP A 260 24.86 -1.23 7.48
CA ASP A 260 25.55 -0.58 8.59
C ASP A 260 26.75 0.25 8.12
N GLY A 261 27.48 -0.20 7.11
CA GLY A 261 28.64 0.50 6.55
C GLY A 261 28.23 1.63 5.59
N GLU A 262 28.95 2.74 5.69
CA GLU A 262 28.77 3.87 4.78
C GLU A 262 29.06 3.43 3.33
N GLY A 263 28.14 3.76 2.40
CA GLY A 263 28.23 3.38 0.99
C GLY A 263 27.75 1.98 0.65
N GLU A 264 27.72 1.03 1.59
CA GLU A 264 27.33 -0.36 1.33
C GLU A 264 25.91 -0.52 0.74
N ALA A 265 24.98 0.28 1.22
CA ALA A 265 23.60 0.25 0.71
C ALA A 265 23.52 0.76 -0.75
N GLN A 266 24.31 1.78 -1.07
CA GLN A 266 24.40 2.32 -2.41
C GLN A 266 25.07 1.33 -3.36
N GLU A 267 26.17 0.71 -2.93
CA GLU A 267 26.86 -0.34 -3.71
C GLU A 267 25.95 -1.55 -3.98
N GLU A 268 25.16 -1.97 -2.97
CA GLU A 268 24.15 -3.02 -3.11
C GLU A 268 23.11 -2.64 -4.17
N TYR A 269 22.57 -1.43 -4.10
CA TYR A 269 21.58 -0.95 -5.06
C TYR A 269 22.15 -0.89 -6.49
N GLU A 270 23.35 -0.34 -6.66
CA GLU A 270 24.02 -0.29 -7.95
C GLU A 270 24.32 -1.69 -8.52
N GLN A 271 24.67 -2.65 -7.65
CA GLN A 271 24.84 -4.04 -8.07
C GLN A 271 23.52 -4.64 -8.59
N LEU A 272 22.39 -4.36 -7.94
CA LEU A 272 21.09 -4.81 -8.44
C LEU A 272 20.79 -4.21 -9.81
N LEU A 273 21.11 -2.93 -10.03
CA LEU A 273 20.84 -2.24 -11.29
C LEU A 273 21.68 -2.76 -12.47
N LYS A 274 22.84 -3.40 -12.24
CA LYS A 274 23.65 -4.02 -13.31
C LYS A 274 22.93 -5.17 -14.01
N SER A 275 21.96 -5.80 -13.34
CA SER A 275 21.17 -6.89 -13.89
C SER A 275 19.70 -6.51 -14.07
N LEU A 276 19.44 -5.24 -14.44
CA LEU A 276 18.11 -4.75 -14.72
C LEU A 276 17.49 -5.51 -15.90
N ASN A 277 16.30 -6.08 -15.70
CA ASN A 277 15.54 -6.73 -16.74
C ASN A 277 14.75 -5.67 -17.53
N ALA A 278 15.37 -5.14 -18.58
CA ALA A 278 14.83 -4.05 -19.38
C ALA A 278 13.51 -4.42 -20.07
N ASP A 279 13.35 -5.68 -20.51
CA ASP A 279 12.13 -6.12 -21.17
C ASP A 279 10.94 -6.20 -20.19
N ALA A 280 11.16 -6.77 -19.01
CA ALA A 280 10.14 -6.80 -17.98
C ALA A 280 9.78 -5.38 -17.49
N ALA A 281 10.78 -4.52 -17.28
CA ALA A 281 10.56 -3.13 -16.91
C ALA A 281 9.79 -2.34 -17.98
N TRP A 282 10.06 -2.60 -19.27
CA TRP A 282 9.33 -1.97 -20.36
C TRP A 282 7.87 -2.43 -20.45
N GLU A 283 7.60 -3.71 -20.23
CA GLU A 283 6.23 -4.23 -20.26
C GLU A 283 5.38 -3.58 -19.16
N ILE A 284 5.92 -3.49 -17.95
CA ILE A 284 5.25 -2.76 -16.85
C ILE A 284 5.08 -1.27 -17.17
N ALA A 285 6.13 -0.62 -17.68
CA ALA A 285 6.03 0.78 -18.07
C ALA A 285 4.93 0.98 -19.12
N SER A 286 4.83 0.09 -20.10
CA SER A 286 3.81 0.14 -21.15
C SER A 286 2.40 -0.06 -20.60
N ASP A 287 2.21 -1.00 -19.67
CA ASP A 287 0.92 -1.23 -19.01
C ASP A 287 0.50 -0.03 -18.14
N ILE A 288 1.44 0.53 -17.39
CA ILE A 288 1.21 1.74 -16.59
C ILE A 288 0.88 2.94 -17.48
N LEU A 289 1.62 3.12 -18.58
CA LEU A 289 1.37 4.19 -19.57
C LEU A 289 0.01 4.04 -20.26
N GLY A 290 -0.41 2.81 -20.51
CA GLY A 290 -1.70 2.52 -21.15
C GLY A 290 -2.90 2.70 -20.22
N SER A 291 -2.71 2.62 -18.90
CA SER A 291 -3.79 2.47 -17.93
C SER A 291 -3.85 3.56 -16.84
N ILE A 292 -2.77 4.28 -16.58
CA ILE A 292 -2.67 5.27 -15.49
C ILE A 292 -2.32 6.66 -16.06
N GLU A 293 -3.30 7.56 -16.13
CA GLU A 293 -3.12 8.90 -16.72
C GLU A 293 -2.01 9.74 -16.07
N THR A 294 -1.85 9.64 -14.76
CA THR A 294 -0.78 10.36 -14.03
C THR A 294 0.61 9.84 -14.38
N ALA A 295 0.75 8.54 -14.58
CA ALA A 295 1.99 7.94 -15.07
C ALA A 295 2.27 8.35 -16.52
N LYS A 296 1.24 8.38 -17.37
CA LYS A 296 1.36 8.82 -18.75
C LYS A 296 1.95 10.23 -18.86
N ALA A 297 1.42 11.21 -18.12
CA ALA A 297 1.94 12.58 -18.11
C ALA A 297 3.41 12.68 -17.67
N MET A 298 3.85 11.80 -16.78
CA MET A 298 5.25 11.70 -16.35
C MET A 298 6.13 11.07 -17.43
N PHE A 299 5.66 10.03 -18.10
CA PHE A 299 6.43 9.25 -19.06
C PHE A 299 6.37 9.78 -20.49
N ASP A 300 5.34 10.55 -20.88
CA ASP A 300 5.26 11.18 -22.21
C ASP A 300 6.46 12.11 -22.53
N LYS A 301 7.19 12.51 -21.48
CA LYS A 301 8.42 13.33 -21.59
C LYS A 301 9.70 12.50 -21.60
N LEU A 302 9.63 11.20 -21.27
CA LEU A 302 10.76 10.31 -21.16
C LEU A 302 10.88 9.44 -22.43
N GLY A 303 12.08 9.26 -22.95
CA GLY A 303 12.36 8.22 -23.94
C GLY A 303 12.22 6.82 -23.31
N ARG A 304 12.08 5.78 -24.18
CA ARG A 304 11.94 4.38 -23.75
C ARG A 304 12.97 3.97 -22.70
N ASP A 305 14.24 4.24 -22.95
CA ASP A 305 15.35 3.80 -22.09
C ASP A 305 15.29 4.48 -20.71
N GLU A 306 14.86 5.74 -20.66
CA GLU A 306 14.67 6.46 -19.40
C GLU A 306 13.46 5.97 -18.63
N ALA A 307 12.33 5.67 -19.32
CA ALA A 307 11.15 5.06 -18.72
C ALA A 307 11.46 3.67 -18.14
N VAL A 308 12.17 2.82 -18.90
CA VAL A 308 12.63 1.51 -18.46
C VAL A 308 13.51 1.64 -17.22
N ARG A 309 14.44 2.57 -17.21
CA ARG A 309 15.33 2.81 -16.06
C ARG A 309 14.52 3.30 -14.85
N ALA A 310 13.64 4.27 -15.01
CA ALA A 310 12.84 4.84 -13.93
C ALA A 310 11.93 3.78 -13.27
N ILE A 311 11.23 2.97 -14.06
CA ILE A 311 10.40 1.89 -13.55
C ILE A 311 11.25 0.75 -12.99
N GLY A 312 12.22 0.29 -13.77
CA GLY A 312 13.02 -0.89 -13.41
C GLY A 312 13.91 -0.70 -12.20
N SER A 313 14.36 0.52 -11.92
CA SER A 313 15.17 0.83 -10.73
C SER A 313 14.33 1.20 -9.51
N GLY A 314 13.03 1.46 -9.68
CA GLY A 314 12.21 2.07 -8.62
C GLY A 314 12.48 3.56 -8.39
N SER A 315 13.24 4.22 -9.27
CA SER A 315 13.57 5.66 -9.10
C SER A 315 12.40 6.61 -9.33
N ALA A 316 11.24 6.08 -9.71
CA ALA A 316 9.97 6.81 -9.70
C ALA A 316 9.39 7.01 -8.27
N MET A 317 9.99 6.38 -7.27
CA MET A 317 9.60 6.44 -5.86
C MET A 317 10.73 7.03 -5.02
N LEU A 318 10.44 7.43 -3.79
CA LEU A 318 11.44 7.82 -2.81
C LEU A 318 12.48 6.70 -2.64
N GLN A 319 13.73 7.09 -2.51
CA GLN A 319 14.83 6.16 -2.28
C GLN A 319 15.44 6.38 -0.90
N LEU A 320 15.20 5.45 -0.01
CA LEU A 320 15.75 5.39 1.35
C LEU A 320 16.91 4.39 1.35
N ILE A 321 18.05 4.82 0.81
CA ILE A 321 19.24 3.97 0.61
C ILE A 321 20.38 4.56 1.42
N GLY A 322 20.86 3.83 2.43
CA GLY A 322 21.94 4.33 3.28
C GLY A 322 22.09 3.55 4.58
N THR A 323 22.79 4.18 5.53
CA THR A 323 22.89 3.67 6.90
C THR A 323 21.59 3.88 7.66
N PRO A 324 21.39 3.20 8.81
CA PRO A 324 20.22 3.45 9.64
C PRO A 324 20.05 4.93 10.03
N ASP A 325 21.15 5.67 10.26
CA ASP A 325 21.10 7.11 10.59
C ASP A 325 20.61 7.93 9.39
N GLN A 326 21.19 7.73 8.22
CA GLN A 326 20.84 8.45 7.00
C GLN A 326 19.36 8.23 6.61
N VAL A 327 18.89 7.00 6.71
CA VAL A 327 17.48 6.68 6.40
C VAL A 327 16.53 7.26 7.46
N ALA A 328 16.90 7.19 8.74
CA ALA A 328 16.10 7.80 9.80
C ALA A 328 15.99 9.32 9.66
N GLU A 329 17.09 10.02 9.31
CA GLU A 329 17.07 11.47 9.07
C GLU A 329 16.09 11.87 7.97
N GLN A 330 16.06 11.12 6.85
CA GLN A 330 15.11 11.36 5.77
C GLN A 330 13.66 11.16 6.24
N LEU A 331 13.37 10.11 6.99
CA LEU A 331 12.04 9.84 7.53
C LEU A 331 11.60 10.88 8.58
N ILE A 332 12.54 11.33 9.42
CA ILE A 332 12.32 12.41 10.38
C ILE A 332 11.97 13.71 9.64
N SER A 333 12.68 14.00 8.55
CA SER A 333 12.41 15.16 7.69
C SER A 333 11.00 15.10 7.08
N LEU A 334 10.62 13.94 6.52
CA LEU A 334 9.28 13.74 5.97
C LEU A 334 8.18 13.99 7.03
N ARG A 335 8.40 13.56 8.26
CA ARG A 335 7.43 13.82 9.33
C ARG A 335 7.39 15.28 9.74
N ARG A 336 8.56 15.88 10.05
CA ARG A 336 8.65 17.22 10.63
C ARG A 336 8.41 18.34 9.63
N ASN A 337 8.92 18.17 8.42
CA ASN A 337 8.92 19.24 7.41
C ASN A 337 7.75 19.13 6.43
N VAL A 338 7.23 17.91 6.19
CA VAL A 338 6.11 17.70 5.26
C VAL A 338 4.81 17.41 6.01
N GLY A 339 4.88 16.73 7.15
CA GLY A 339 3.69 16.31 7.87
C GLY A 339 3.16 14.92 7.45
N ALA A 340 3.97 14.13 6.74
CA ALA A 340 3.59 12.78 6.35
C ALA A 340 3.10 11.97 7.56
N GLY A 341 1.95 11.31 7.44
CA GLY A 341 1.37 10.50 8.51
C GLY A 341 1.88 9.07 8.54
N GLY A 342 2.48 8.62 7.45
CA GLY A 342 3.13 7.31 7.36
C GLY A 342 4.05 7.22 6.16
N VAL A 343 4.77 6.12 6.06
CA VAL A 343 5.60 5.77 4.89
C VAL A 343 5.42 4.29 4.61
N LEU A 344 5.24 3.94 3.35
CA LEU A 344 5.13 2.56 2.91
C LEU A 344 6.48 2.11 2.36
N ILE A 345 7.17 1.24 3.10
CA ILE A 345 8.52 0.76 2.80
C ILE A 345 8.47 -0.49 1.91
N ASN A 346 9.24 -0.47 0.86
CA ASN A 346 9.45 -1.60 -0.04
C ASN A 346 10.93 -2.01 -0.07
N PHE A 347 11.22 -3.29 0.19
CA PHE A 347 12.56 -3.83 0.09
C PHE A 347 12.72 -4.60 -1.22
N PRO A 348 13.64 -4.20 -2.11
CA PRO A 348 13.95 -4.96 -3.33
C PRO A 348 14.40 -6.39 -3.04
N LEU A 349 15.12 -6.56 -1.94
CA LEU A 349 15.60 -7.85 -1.42
C LEU A 349 14.79 -8.24 -0.20
N TRP A 350 13.51 -8.57 -0.36
CA TRP A 350 12.67 -8.90 0.78
C TRP A 350 13.13 -10.17 1.50
N SER A 351 13.41 -10.05 2.77
CA SER A 351 13.79 -11.15 3.67
C SER A 351 13.68 -10.72 5.13
N PRO A 352 13.66 -11.65 6.10
CA PRO A 352 13.75 -11.30 7.53
C PRO A 352 15.01 -10.49 7.90
N ARG A 353 16.09 -10.62 7.12
CA ARG A 353 17.31 -9.82 7.31
C ARG A 353 17.07 -8.33 7.05
N GLU A 354 16.41 -7.98 5.96
CA GLU A 354 16.12 -6.58 5.61
C GLU A 354 15.24 -5.91 6.67
N LEU A 355 14.26 -6.63 7.20
CA LEU A 355 13.42 -6.15 8.28
C LEU A 355 14.21 -5.90 9.57
N ARG A 356 15.12 -6.80 9.95
CA ARG A 356 16.02 -6.59 11.09
C ARG A 356 16.96 -5.40 10.90
N ASN A 357 17.53 -5.23 9.70
CA ASN A 357 18.38 -4.08 9.38
C ASN A 357 17.57 -2.77 9.57
N PHE A 358 16.33 -2.75 9.11
CA PHE A 358 15.45 -1.59 9.27
C PHE A 358 15.04 -1.33 10.73
N GLY A 359 15.09 -2.32 11.60
CA GLY A 359 14.85 -2.15 13.04
C GLY A 359 15.76 -1.09 13.70
N GLY A 360 16.97 -0.88 13.16
CA GLY A 360 17.83 0.23 13.57
C GLY A 360 17.25 1.60 13.25
N VAL A 361 16.59 1.73 12.10
CA VAL A 361 15.90 2.96 11.69
C VAL A 361 14.72 3.23 12.63
N LEU A 362 13.90 2.21 12.92
CA LEU A 362 12.71 2.36 13.79
C LEU A 362 13.08 2.90 15.17
N ARG A 363 14.13 2.37 15.80
CA ARG A 363 14.62 2.88 17.09
C ARG A 363 14.99 4.36 17.04
N ARG A 364 15.67 4.81 15.98
CA ARG A 364 16.05 6.22 15.80
C ARG A 364 14.84 7.14 15.62
N LEU A 365 13.80 6.67 14.94
CA LEU A 365 12.53 7.41 14.83
C LEU A 365 11.84 7.57 16.20
N GLU A 366 11.91 6.54 17.03
CA GLU A 366 11.39 6.55 18.41
C GLU A 366 12.20 7.50 19.31
N GLU A 367 13.53 7.42 19.26
CA GLU A 367 14.45 8.33 19.97
C GLU A 367 14.26 9.79 19.55
N ALA A 368 13.98 10.04 18.28
CA ALA A 368 13.68 11.39 17.76
C ALA A 368 12.26 11.88 18.11
N GLY A 369 11.42 11.04 18.72
CA GLY A 369 10.05 11.37 19.11
C GLY A 369 9.10 11.58 17.92
N VAL A 370 9.45 11.08 16.73
CA VAL A 370 8.58 11.17 15.54
C VAL A 370 7.73 9.92 15.34
N ARG A 371 7.95 8.90 16.15
CA ARG A 371 7.22 7.64 16.15
C ARG A 371 7.10 7.11 17.57
N THR A 372 5.97 6.48 17.87
CA THR A 372 5.78 5.69 19.09
C THR A 372 5.77 4.21 18.71
N SER A 373 6.52 3.37 19.42
CA SER A 373 6.55 1.93 19.12
C SER A 373 5.16 1.29 19.24
N PRO A 374 4.83 0.24 18.47
CA PRO A 374 3.57 -0.47 18.60
C PRO A 374 3.28 -0.95 20.03
N ALA A 375 4.29 -1.45 20.73
CA ALA A 375 4.16 -1.90 22.11
C ALA A 375 3.74 -0.77 23.06
N SER A 376 4.33 0.43 22.90
CA SER A 376 3.99 1.61 23.73
C SER A 376 2.57 2.14 23.50
N ARG A 377 1.96 1.78 22.36
CA ARG A 377 0.58 2.12 22.00
C ARG A 377 -0.42 1.00 22.31
N ASN A 378 -0.05 -0.01 23.11
CA ASN A 378 -0.84 -1.23 23.32
C ASN A 378 -1.25 -1.89 21.98
N TYR A 379 -0.34 -1.86 20.99
CA TYR A 379 -0.53 -2.40 19.64
C TYR A 379 -1.78 -1.88 18.90
N SER A 380 -2.24 -0.69 19.27
CA SER A 380 -3.21 0.03 18.45
C SER A 380 -2.48 0.66 17.26
N TRP A 381 -3.10 0.63 16.10
CA TRP A 381 -2.53 1.15 14.85
C TRP A 381 -3.50 2.10 14.15
#